data_588cc44968cafbece800a27f164abbc8
#
_entry.id   588cc44968cafbece800a27f164abbc8
#
_cell.length_a   1.000
_cell.length_b   1.000
_cell.length_c   1.000
_cell.angle_alpha   90.00
_cell.angle_beta   90.00
_cell.angle_gamma   90.00
#
_symmetry.space_group_name_H-M   'P 1'
#
loop_
_entity.id
_entity.type
_entity.pdbx_description
1 polymer ?
#
loop_
_entity_poly.entity_id
_entity_poly.type
_entity_poly.pdbx_seq_one_letter_code
_entity_poly.pdbx_strand_id
1 'polypeptide(L)'
;MSVVKEIENPVSESLFEKVGIMGHEQVVFCNDEATGLKAIIGIHNTVLGPALGGTRMWNYATEQEAITDVLRLSRGMTYKAAISGLNLGGGKAVIIGDANKIKNEALMRRFGRFVDSLGGRYITAEDVNMKTKDMEYVHMETDHVTGIPESMGGSGDPSPVTAYGVYMGMKASAKQVFGSDSLKDKKVTVQGVGQVGMYLVEHLVKEGAKVYITDINEAKLKQVAKSTGAEVVGMDEVYDLDVDIYSPCALGATVNDDTIPRLKAKIIAGAANNQLKDEKRHGYMLLDYSITYAPDFLINAGGLINVGAEYYGTYTQESSLKQTEGIYDTCTRIFDLAIAEKISTQEAAIKIAEQRIESIGKVKLSY
;
A
#
# COMPACT_ATOMS: atom_id res chain seq x y z
N MET A 1 -26.69 -3.69 2.55
CA MET A 1 -26.17 -4.28 3.80
C MET A 1 -25.18 -5.37 3.42
N SER A 2 -23.91 -5.00 3.29
CA SER A 2 -22.82 -5.96 3.08
C SER A 2 -22.28 -6.35 4.46
N VAL A 3 -22.68 -7.52 4.94
CA VAL A 3 -22.11 -8.10 6.16
C VAL A 3 -20.80 -8.73 5.77
N VAL A 4 -19.68 -8.07 6.09
CA VAL A 4 -18.36 -8.71 6.07
C VAL A 4 -18.39 -9.79 7.17
N LYS A 5 -18.60 -11.04 6.80
CA LYS A 5 -18.40 -12.16 7.72
C LYS A 5 -16.91 -12.31 7.99
N GLU A 6 -16.51 -12.12 9.24
CA GLU A 6 -15.18 -12.47 9.72
C GLU A 6 -14.92 -13.96 9.45
N ILE A 7 -13.78 -14.23 8.83
CA ILE A 7 -13.31 -15.61 8.61
C ILE A 7 -12.57 -16.05 9.87
N GLU A 8 -13.29 -16.56 10.85
CA GLU A 8 -12.72 -17.38 11.91
C GLU A 8 -12.32 -18.72 11.31
N ASN A 9 -11.04 -19.06 11.34
CA ASN A 9 -10.38 -20.33 11.00
C ASN A 9 -11.27 -21.39 10.32
N PRO A 10 -11.42 -21.42 9.00
CA PRO A 10 -12.25 -22.42 8.36
C PRO A 10 -11.40 -23.65 8.05
N VAL A 11 -11.72 -24.71 8.73
CA VAL A 11 -11.46 -26.07 8.23
C VAL A 11 -12.33 -26.23 6.98
N SER A 12 -11.68 -26.22 5.78
CA SER A 12 -12.23 -26.55 4.46
C SER A 12 -13.23 -25.61 3.78
N GLU A 13 -13.00 -24.29 3.68
CA GLU A 13 -13.70 -23.53 2.65
C GLU A 13 -13.17 -23.89 1.26
N SER A 14 -14.07 -24.19 0.33
CA SER A 14 -13.68 -24.40 -1.07
C SER A 14 -13.10 -23.13 -1.68
N LEU A 15 -12.23 -23.25 -2.70
CA LEU A 15 -11.65 -22.10 -3.36
C LEU A 15 -12.74 -21.15 -3.90
N PHE A 16 -13.81 -21.68 -4.49
CA PHE A 16 -14.92 -20.87 -5.00
C PHE A 16 -15.67 -20.10 -3.91
N GLU A 17 -15.82 -20.67 -2.72
CA GLU A 17 -16.41 -19.96 -1.58
C GLU A 17 -15.54 -18.77 -1.17
N LYS A 18 -14.22 -18.96 -1.05
CA LYS A 18 -13.29 -17.87 -0.75
C LYS A 18 -13.32 -16.75 -1.80
N VAL A 19 -13.25 -17.12 -3.08
CA VAL A 19 -13.33 -16.18 -4.20
C VAL A 19 -14.64 -15.40 -4.16
N GLY A 20 -15.78 -16.08 -3.90
CA GLY A 20 -17.10 -15.46 -3.80
C GLY A 20 -17.25 -14.54 -2.59
N ILE A 21 -16.82 -14.97 -1.41
CA ILE A 21 -16.87 -14.16 -0.17
C ILE A 21 -16.01 -12.89 -0.33
N MET A 22 -14.84 -13.02 -0.96
CA MET A 22 -13.90 -11.90 -1.17
C MET A 22 -14.29 -11.02 -2.38
N GLY A 23 -15.25 -11.43 -3.21
CA GLY A 23 -15.80 -10.65 -4.33
C GLY A 23 -14.88 -10.55 -5.56
N HIS A 24 -14.02 -11.54 -5.80
CA HIS A 24 -13.11 -11.54 -6.94
C HIS A 24 -13.79 -11.90 -8.25
N GLU A 25 -13.43 -11.18 -9.31
CA GLU A 25 -13.89 -11.46 -10.66
C GLU A 25 -13.19 -12.68 -11.28
N GLN A 26 -11.89 -12.85 -11.00
CA GLN A 26 -11.09 -13.91 -11.61
C GLN A 26 -9.87 -14.27 -10.76
N VAL A 27 -9.53 -15.56 -10.72
CA VAL A 27 -8.27 -16.08 -10.19
C VAL A 27 -7.66 -17.00 -11.23
N VAL A 28 -6.39 -16.77 -11.58
CA VAL A 28 -5.68 -17.50 -12.63
C VAL A 28 -4.48 -18.22 -12.03
N PHE A 29 -4.40 -19.53 -12.23
CA PHE A 29 -3.27 -20.35 -11.85
C PHE A 29 -2.34 -20.51 -13.04
N CYS A 30 -1.08 -20.11 -12.89
CA CYS A 30 -0.05 -20.16 -13.90
C CYS A 30 0.98 -21.23 -13.50
N ASN A 31 1.13 -22.27 -14.33
CA ASN A 31 2.09 -23.33 -14.09
C ASN A 31 2.89 -23.61 -15.36
N ASP A 32 4.21 -23.71 -15.21
CA ASP A 32 5.11 -24.08 -16.31
C ASP A 32 6.30 -24.89 -15.77
N GLU A 33 6.32 -26.17 -16.13
CA GLU A 33 7.36 -27.11 -15.64
C GLU A 33 8.75 -26.78 -16.17
N ALA A 34 8.83 -26.26 -17.41
CA ALA A 34 10.11 -25.99 -18.06
C ALA A 34 10.90 -24.87 -17.36
N THR A 35 10.24 -23.86 -16.85
CA THR A 35 10.86 -22.75 -16.10
C THR A 35 10.73 -22.90 -14.59
N GLY A 36 9.93 -23.86 -14.14
CA GLY A 36 9.59 -24.04 -12.73
C GLY A 36 8.62 -22.98 -12.17
N LEU A 37 7.95 -22.22 -13.05
CA LEU A 37 7.01 -21.18 -12.63
C LEU A 37 5.77 -21.78 -12.00
N LYS A 38 5.44 -21.32 -10.79
CA LYS A 38 4.14 -21.49 -10.14
C LYS A 38 3.68 -20.11 -9.67
N ALA A 39 2.61 -19.58 -10.27
CA ALA A 39 2.09 -18.28 -9.90
C ALA A 39 0.56 -18.29 -9.84
N ILE A 40 0.01 -17.34 -9.08
CA ILE A 40 -1.44 -17.10 -8.98
C ILE A 40 -1.65 -15.61 -9.21
N ILE A 41 -2.55 -15.27 -10.13
CA ILE A 41 -2.98 -13.90 -10.40
C ILE A 41 -4.42 -13.74 -9.91
N GLY A 42 -4.65 -12.82 -8.97
CA GLY A 42 -5.98 -12.44 -8.50
C GLY A 42 -6.41 -11.11 -9.14
N ILE A 43 -7.54 -11.12 -9.84
CA ILE A 43 -8.23 -9.94 -10.32
C ILE A 43 -9.47 -9.76 -9.41
N HIS A 44 -9.41 -8.74 -8.55
CA HIS A 44 -10.50 -8.53 -7.61
C HIS A 44 -11.65 -7.76 -8.26
N ASN A 45 -11.37 -6.62 -8.88
CA ASN A 45 -12.41 -5.77 -9.45
C ASN A 45 -11.86 -4.92 -10.59
N THR A 46 -12.61 -4.83 -11.71
CA THR A 46 -12.24 -4.05 -12.89
C THR A 46 -13.26 -2.96 -13.23
N VAL A 47 -14.19 -2.65 -12.32
CA VAL A 47 -15.23 -1.63 -12.54
C VAL A 47 -14.64 -0.26 -12.88
N LEU A 48 -13.61 0.16 -12.18
CA LEU A 48 -12.95 1.46 -12.44
C LEU A 48 -12.00 1.43 -13.63
N GLY A 49 -11.47 0.27 -13.99
CA GLY A 49 -10.48 0.08 -15.05
C GLY A 49 -9.72 -1.23 -14.90
N PRO A 50 -8.65 -1.46 -15.67
CA PRO A 50 -7.86 -2.66 -15.57
C PRO A 50 -7.28 -2.83 -14.16
N ALA A 51 -7.17 -4.08 -13.72
CA ALA A 51 -6.69 -4.41 -12.39
C ALA A 51 -5.17 -4.24 -12.32
N LEU A 52 -4.69 -3.24 -11.57
CA LEU A 52 -3.26 -3.01 -11.36
C LEU A 52 -2.84 -3.52 -9.98
N GLY A 53 -1.68 -4.18 -9.93
CA GLY A 53 -1.02 -4.56 -8.68
C GLY A 53 0.24 -5.36 -8.89
N GLY A 54 1.22 -5.15 -8.02
CA GLY A 54 2.55 -5.74 -8.13
C GLY A 54 2.58 -7.25 -7.97
N THR A 55 3.60 -7.87 -8.52
CA THR A 55 3.90 -9.30 -8.35
C THR A 55 4.85 -9.49 -7.18
N ARG A 56 4.45 -10.33 -6.23
CA ARG A 56 5.27 -10.75 -5.09
C ARG A 56 5.86 -12.13 -5.35
N MET A 57 7.13 -12.33 -5.03
CA MET A 57 7.71 -13.66 -5.01
C MET A 57 8.04 -14.06 -3.57
N TRP A 58 7.43 -15.14 -3.09
CA TRP A 58 7.56 -15.55 -1.70
C TRP A 58 7.59 -17.07 -1.55
N ASN A 59 8.35 -17.54 -0.56
CA ASN A 59 8.43 -18.96 -0.24
C ASN A 59 7.30 -19.33 0.74
N TYR A 60 6.07 -19.42 0.20
CA TYR A 60 4.89 -19.83 0.98
C TYR A 60 5.04 -21.25 1.49
N ALA A 61 4.62 -21.52 2.72
CA ALA A 61 4.64 -22.86 3.28
C ALA A 61 3.60 -23.79 2.60
N THR A 62 2.48 -23.21 2.14
CA THR A 62 1.42 -23.94 1.44
C THR A 62 0.85 -23.11 0.28
N GLU A 63 0.28 -23.78 -0.73
CA GLU A 63 -0.46 -23.11 -1.81
C GLU A 63 -1.67 -22.33 -1.27
N GLN A 64 -2.26 -22.80 -0.18
CA GLN A 64 -3.39 -22.16 0.47
C GLN A 64 -3.03 -20.79 1.06
N GLU A 65 -1.82 -20.64 1.60
CA GLU A 65 -1.29 -19.34 2.04
C GLU A 65 -1.12 -18.40 0.85
N ALA A 66 -0.56 -18.88 -0.26
CA ALA A 66 -0.40 -18.08 -1.48
C ALA A 66 -1.76 -17.61 -2.04
N ILE A 67 -2.77 -18.49 -2.06
CA ILE A 67 -4.14 -18.15 -2.47
C ILE A 67 -4.71 -17.08 -1.55
N THR A 68 -4.60 -17.25 -0.23
CA THR A 68 -5.12 -16.28 0.73
C THR A 68 -4.44 -14.92 0.59
N ASP A 69 -3.13 -14.91 0.39
CA ASP A 69 -2.34 -13.67 0.24
C ASP A 69 -2.73 -12.93 -1.06
N VAL A 70 -2.81 -13.62 -2.20
CA VAL A 70 -3.20 -12.98 -3.47
C VAL A 70 -4.61 -12.40 -3.42
N LEU A 71 -5.58 -13.08 -2.79
CA LEU A 71 -6.94 -12.57 -2.65
C LEU A 71 -7.00 -11.32 -1.76
N ARG A 72 -6.35 -11.34 -0.60
CA ARG A 72 -6.31 -10.18 0.30
C ARG A 72 -5.63 -8.98 -0.35
N LEU A 73 -4.49 -9.20 -1.00
CA LEU A 73 -3.71 -8.13 -1.61
C LEU A 73 -4.42 -7.52 -2.82
N SER A 74 -5.01 -8.32 -3.70
CA SER A 74 -5.75 -7.80 -4.87
C SER A 74 -7.00 -7.00 -4.46
N ARG A 75 -7.72 -7.43 -3.41
CA ARG A 75 -8.81 -6.65 -2.82
C ARG A 75 -8.30 -5.30 -2.26
N GLY A 76 -7.20 -5.32 -1.53
CA GLY A 76 -6.57 -4.10 -1.00
C GLY A 76 -6.19 -3.12 -2.12
N MET A 77 -5.67 -3.62 -3.25
CA MET A 77 -5.35 -2.77 -4.41
C MET A 77 -6.59 -2.09 -5.01
N THR A 78 -7.76 -2.75 -5.03
CA THR A 78 -9.01 -2.13 -5.49
C THR A 78 -9.37 -0.92 -4.64
N TYR A 79 -9.37 -1.07 -3.31
CA TYR A 79 -9.69 0.05 -2.42
C TYR A 79 -8.66 1.16 -2.51
N LYS A 80 -7.38 0.80 -2.60
CA LYS A 80 -6.29 1.76 -2.77
C LYS A 80 -6.44 2.58 -4.05
N ALA A 81 -6.73 1.95 -5.18
CA ALA A 81 -6.95 2.63 -6.45
C ALA A 81 -8.21 3.51 -6.39
N ALA A 82 -9.31 2.98 -5.84
CA ALA A 82 -10.57 3.69 -5.74
C ALA A 82 -10.47 4.97 -4.90
N ILE A 83 -9.89 4.87 -3.69
CA ILE A 83 -9.80 6.03 -2.79
C ILE A 83 -8.81 7.09 -3.27
N SER A 84 -7.78 6.68 -4.03
CA SER A 84 -6.80 7.58 -4.65
C SER A 84 -7.30 8.28 -5.91
N GLY A 85 -8.57 8.07 -6.30
CA GLY A 85 -9.17 8.71 -7.47
C GLY A 85 -8.72 8.11 -8.81
N LEU A 86 -8.00 6.97 -8.83
CA LEU A 86 -7.51 6.35 -10.04
C LEU A 86 -8.61 5.57 -10.77
N ASN A 87 -8.55 5.58 -12.12
CA ASN A 87 -9.44 4.78 -12.95
C ASN A 87 -8.83 3.39 -13.22
N LEU A 88 -8.43 2.74 -12.12
CA LEU A 88 -7.83 1.41 -12.10
C LEU A 88 -8.60 0.50 -11.17
N GLY A 89 -8.67 -0.76 -11.53
CA GLY A 89 -9.12 -1.83 -10.67
C GLY A 89 -8.00 -2.34 -9.77
N GLY A 90 -8.26 -3.42 -9.04
CA GLY A 90 -7.29 -4.04 -8.15
C GLY A 90 -6.95 -5.46 -8.56
N GLY A 91 -5.68 -5.70 -8.76
CA GLY A 91 -5.11 -7.02 -9.00
C GLY A 91 -3.88 -7.26 -8.13
N LYS A 92 -3.43 -8.49 -8.12
CA LYS A 92 -2.18 -8.91 -7.48
C LYS A 92 -1.71 -10.22 -8.09
N ALA A 93 -0.40 -10.42 -8.14
CA ALA A 93 0.14 -11.73 -8.43
C ALA A 93 1.09 -12.20 -7.32
N VAL A 94 1.15 -13.50 -7.12
CA VAL A 94 2.13 -14.15 -6.27
C VAL A 94 2.84 -15.23 -7.09
N ILE A 95 4.18 -15.28 -6.99
CA ILE A 95 5.01 -16.37 -7.51
C ILE A 95 5.48 -17.16 -6.29
N ILE A 96 5.24 -18.47 -6.31
CA ILE A 96 5.56 -19.36 -5.20
C ILE A 96 7.00 -19.87 -5.37
N GLY A 97 7.89 -19.48 -4.46
CA GLY A 97 9.26 -19.94 -4.42
C GLY A 97 10.25 -18.98 -3.79
N ASP A 98 11.45 -19.47 -3.54
CA ASP A 98 12.55 -18.67 -3.01
C ASP A 98 13.21 -17.87 -4.14
N ALA A 99 13.02 -16.55 -4.11
CA ALA A 99 13.55 -15.63 -5.12
C ALA A 99 15.08 -15.74 -5.30
N ASN A 100 15.81 -16.08 -4.23
CA ASN A 100 17.27 -16.21 -4.30
C ASN A 100 17.73 -17.50 -4.99
N LYS A 101 16.83 -18.49 -5.15
CA LYS A 101 17.17 -19.81 -5.71
C LYS A 101 16.67 -20.02 -7.12
N ILE A 102 15.42 -19.62 -7.39
CA ILE A 102 14.76 -19.99 -8.65
C ILE A 102 14.49 -18.83 -9.59
N LYS A 103 14.55 -17.56 -9.09
CA LYS A 103 14.25 -16.38 -9.91
C LYS A 103 15.36 -16.20 -10.99
N ASN A 104 14.95 -16.18 -12.24
CA ASN A 104 15.81 -15.95 -13.39
C ASN A 104 15.03 -15.34 -14.56
N GLU A 105 15.71 -14.96 -15.64
CA GLU A 105 15.10 -14.34 -16.82
C GLU A 105 13.99 -15.22 -17.43
N ALA A 106 14.25 -16.54 -17.64
CA ALA A 106 13.29 -17.43 -18.27
C ALA A 106 11.97 -17.53 -17.49
N LEU A 107 12.06 -17.64 -16.14
CA LEU A 107 10.89 -17.67 -15.26
C LEU A 107 10.11 -16.36 -15.36
N MET A 108 10.80 -15.20 -15.32
CA MET A 108 10.15 -13.88 -15.38
C MET A 108 9.50 -13.61 -16.73
N ARG A 109 10.16 -13.97 -17.83
CA ARG A 109 9.57 -13.87 -19.17
C ARG A 109 8.38 -14.81 -19.32
N ARG A 110 8.45 -16.04 -18.78
CA ARG A 110 7.30 -16.96 -18.79
C ARG A 110 6.10 -16.38 -18.02
N PHE A 111 6.35 -15.74 -16.87
CA PHE A 111 5.32 -15.02 -16.14
C PHE A 111 4.73 -13.88 -16.99
N GLY A 112 5.57 -13.13 -17.71
CA GLY A 112 5.13 -12.06 -18.64
C GLY A 112 4.12 -12.57 -19.67
N ARG A 113 4.35 -13.75 -20.27
CA ARG A 113 3.39 -14.36 -21.21
C ARG A 113 2.05 -14.72 -20.58
N PHE A 114 2.03 -15.14 -19.31
CA PHE A 114 0.76 -15.35 -18.60
C PHE A 114 0.04 -14.02 -18.36
N VAL A 115 0.76 -12.97 -18.01
CA VAL A 115 0.18 -11.61 -17.90
C VAL A 115 -0.40 -11.16 -19.24
N ASP A 116 0.34 -11.32 -20.34
CA ASP A 116 -0.09 -10.96 -21.69
C ASP A 116 -1.38 -11.67 -22.10
N SER A 117 -1.52 -12.95 -21.77
CA SER A 117 -2.68 -13.76 -22.08
C SER A 117 -4.00 -13.24 -21.46
N LEU A 118 -3.90 -12.35 -20.47
CA LEU A 118 -5.06 -11.69 -19.84
C LEU A 118 -5.55 -10.45 -20.60
N GLY A 119 -4.89 -10.10 -21.72
CA GLY A 119 -5.33 -9.05 -22.64
C GLY A 119 -5.51 -7.67 -21.98
N GLY A 120 -4.64 -7.32 -21.03
CA GLY A 120 -4.68 -6.03 -20.32
C GLY A 120 -5.69 -5.95 -19.18
N ARG A 121 -6.38 -7.03 -18.82
CA ARG A 121 -7.23 -7.05 -17.64
C ARG A 121 -6.43 -6.95 -16.33
N TYR A 122 -5.19 -7.44 -16.34
CA TYR A 122 -4.24 -7.33 -15.24
C TYR A 122 -2.96 -6.65 -15.69
N ILE A 123 -2.48 -5.71 -14.90
CA ILE A 123 -1.23 -4.99 -15.09
C ILE A 123 -0.35 -5.26 -13.90
N THR A 124 0.85 -5.76 -14.15
CA THR A 124 1.81 -6.09 -13.10
C THR A 124 2.77 -4.94 -12.81
N ALA A 125 3.41 -4.98 -11.64
CA ALA A 125 4.47 -4.08 -11.19
C ALA A 125 5.40 -4.79 -10.20
N GLU A 126 6.38 -4.09 -9.67
CA GLU A 126 7.21 -4.58 -8.56
C GLU A 126 6.41 -4.76 -7.26
N ASP A 127 6.79 -5.76 -6.46
CA ASP A 127 6.43 -5.94 -5.06
C ASP A 127 7.56 -6.71 -4.33
N VAL A 128 7.29 -7.29 -3.19
CA VAL A 128 8.27 -8.00 -2.35
C VAL A 128 9.09 -9.03 -3.15
N ASN A 129 10.41 -8.96 -3.01
CA ASN A 129 11.40 -9.80 -3.68
C ASN A 129 11.44 -9.68 -5.21
N MET A 130 10.81 -8.64 -5.77
CA MET A 130 10.95 -8.27 -7.16
C MET A 130 11.79 -6.99 -7.30
N LYS A 131 12.38 -6.78 -8.45
CA LYS A 131 13.23 -5.63 -8.77
C LYS A 131 12.86 -5.10 -10.15
N THR A 132 13.22 -3.86 -10.45
CA THR A 132 13.07 -3.23 -11.76
C THR A 132 13.60 -4.13 -12.90
N LYS A 133 14.71 -4.84 -12.67
CA LYS A 133 15.26 -5.80 -13.66
C LYS A 133 14.31 -6.96 -13.96
N ASP A 134 13.53 -7.40 -12.99
CA ASP A 134 12.54 -8.45 -13.20
C ASP A 134 11.37 -7.93 -14.06
N MET A 135 10.99 -6.67 -13.88
CA MET A 135 9.98 -5.99 -14.70
C MET A 135 10.46 -5.78 -16.15
N GLU A 136 11.77 -5.52 -16.37
CA GLU A 136 12.34 -5.50 -17.71
C GLU A 136 12.16 -6.86 -18.42
N TYR A 137 12.40 -7.97 -17.74
CA TYR A 137 12.17 -9.31 -18.30
C TYR A 137 10.70 -9.58 -18.61
N VAL A 138 9.79 -9.15 -17.73
CA VAL A 138 8.34 -9.23 -17.97
C VAL A 138 7.95 -8.38 -19.18
N HIS A 139 8.50 -7.19 -19.32
CA HIS A 139 8.22 -6.25 -20.41
C HIS A 139 8.67 -6.78 -21.79
N MET A 140 9.65 -7.69 -21.85
CA MET A 140 10.02 -8.36 -23.09
C MET A 140 8.89 -9.23 -23.68
N GLU A 141 7.88 -9.57 -22.89
CA GLU A 141 6.78 -10.46 -23.30
C GLU A 141 5.40 -9.81 -23.25
N THR A 142 5.26 -8.61 -22.64
CA THR A 142 3.96 -7.91 -22.53
C THR A 142 4.15 -6.42 -22.25
N ASP A 143 3.24 -5.61 -22.75
CA ASP A 143 3.12 -4.18 -22.42
C ASP A 143 2.31 -3.94 -21.11
N HIS A 144 1.72 -4.99 -20.53
CA HIS A 144 0.90 -4.90 -19.32
C HIS A 144 1.74 -4.99 -18.04
N VAL A 145 2.77 -4.16 -17.96
CA VAL A 145 3.71 -4.04 -16.84
C VAL A 145 4.08 -2.58 -16.61
N THR A 146 4.27 -2.20 -15.36
CA THR A 146 4.73 -0.87 -14.94
C THR A 146 5.87 -0.98 -13.93
N GLY A 147 6.50 0.15 -13.59
CA GLY A 147 7.72 0.15 -12.76
C GLY A 147 8.94 -0.32 -13.55
N ILE A 148 8.94 -0.09 -14.87
CA ILE A 148 10.10 -0.30 -15.72
C ILE A 148 11.06 0.89 -15.59
N PRO A 149 12.36 0.74 -15.96
CA PRO A 149 13.32 1.84 -15.87
C PRO A 149 12.90 3.07 -16.65
N GLU A 150 13.26 4.26 -16.17
CA GLU A 150 13.05 5.53 -16.88
C GLU A 150 13.66 5.52 -18.29
N SER A 151 14.81 4.88 -18.47
CA SER A 151 15.47 4.70 -19.78
C SER A 151 14.63 3.90 -20.78
N MET A 152 13.62 3.18 -20.32
CA MET A 152 12.65 2.44 -21.14
C MET A 152 11.26 3.09 -21.17
N GLY A 153 11.13 4.33 -20.67
CA GLY A 153 9.88 5.06 -20.63
C GLY A 153 9.05 4.83 -19.36
N GLY A 154 9.59 4.15 -18.36
CA GLY A 154 8.93 3.92 -17.09
C GLY A 154 9.04 5.07 -16.10
N SER A 155 8.46 4.88 -14.92
CA SER A 155 8.42 5.88 -13.85
C SER A 155 9.53 5.74 -12.79
N GLY A 156 10.38 4.72 -12.93
CA GLY A 156 11.49 4.47 -12.00
C GLY A 156 11.06 4.17 -10.56
N ASP A 157 11.85 4.63 -9.58
CA ASP A 157 11.60 4.38 -8.15
C ASP A 157 10.37 5.17 -7.64
N PRO A 158 9.28 4.50 -7.20
CA PRO A 158 8.08 5.17 -6.70
C PRO A 158 8.21 5.71 -5.27
N SER A 159 9.34 5.45 -4.59
CA SER A 159 9.52 5.78 -3.16
C SER A 159 9.43 7.26 -2.84
N PRO A 160 9.97 8.20 -3.64
CA PRO A 160 9.82 9.63 -3.39
C PRO A 160 8.36 10.09 -3.40
N VAL A 161 7.58 9.60 -4.38
CA VAL A 161 6.15 9.95 -4.52
C VAL A 161 5.32 9.32 -3.40
N THR A 162 5.66 8.09 -3.00
CA THR A 162 5.03 7.43 -1.84
C THR A 162 5.28 8.21 -0.55
N ALA A 163 6.52 8.62 -0.30
CA ALA A 163 6.88 9.42 0.88
C ALA A 163 6.13 10.76 0.90
N TYR A 164 6.01 11.40 -0.26
CA TYR A 164 5.25 12.65 -0.40
C TYR A 164 3.77 12.45 -0.08
N GLY A 165 3.16 11.33 -0.50
CA GLY A 165 1.78 10.99 -0.13
C GLY A 165 1.59 10.83 1.37
N VAL A 166 2.51 10.14 2.04
CA VAL A 166 2.48 10.01 3.52
C VAL A 166 2.63 11.38 4.19
N TYR A 167 3.53 12.21 3.70
CA TYR A 167 3.72 13.57 4.18
C TYR A 167 2.44 14.42 4.02
N MET A 168 1.74 14.34 2.89
CA MET A 168 0.45 15.02 2.68
C MET A 168 -0.64 14.50 3.63
N GLY A 169 -0.69 13.19 3.86
CA GLY A 169 -1.58 12.59 4.87
C GLY A 169 -1.29 13.04 6.29
N MET A 170 -0.01 13.20 6.66
CA MET A 170 0.39 13.78 7.94
C MET A 170 -0.07 15.23 8.09
N LYS A 171 0.08 16.04 7.05
CA LYS A 171 -0.37 17.45 7.05
C LYS A 171 -1.88 17.55 7.24
N ALA A 172 -2.67 16.75 6.54
CA ALA A 172 -4.11 16.68 6.71
C ALA A 172 -4.49 16.27 8.15
N SER A 173 -3.81 15.26 8.69
CA SER A 173 -4.00 14.81 10.07
C SER A 173 -3.64 15.88 11.10
N ALA A 174 -2.54 16.60 10.88
CA ALA A 174 -2.12 17.71 11.73
C ALA A 174 -3.15 18.85 11.70
N LYS A 175 -3.72 19.17 10.53
CA LYS A 175 -4.81 20.14 10.41
C LYS A 175 -6.02 19.71 11.21
N GLN A 176 -6.39 18.43 11.14
CA GLN A 176 -7.53 17.86 11.87
C GLN A 176 -7.33 17.92 13.39
N VAL A 177 -6.14 17.55 13.89
CA VAL A 177 -5.88 17.37 15.33
C VAL A 177 -5.41 18.66 15.99
N PHE A 178 -4.58 19.45 15.31
CA PHE A 178 -3.92 20.63 15.87
C PHE A 178 -4.44 21.97 15.30
N GLY A 179 -5.37 21.94 14.35
CA GLY A 179 -5.91 23.14 13.69
C GLY A 179 -4.99 23.78 12.65
N SER A 180 -3.77 23.27 12.48
CA SER A 180 -2.79 23.73 11.48
C SER A 180 -2.16 22.53 10.79
N ASP A 181 -1.93 22.65 9.48
CA ASP A 181 -1.26 21.61 8.70
C ASP A 181 0.28 21.71 8.77
N SER A 182 0.82 22.69 9.48
CA SER A 182 2.27 22.83 9.68
C SER A 182 2.80 21.74 10.60
N LEU A 183 3.85 21.07 10.15
CA LEU A 183 4.59 20.09 10.94
C LEU A 183 5.83 20.71 11.62
N LYS A 184 6.04 22.01 11.44
CA LYS A 184 7.13 22.74 12.13
C LYS A 184 7.02 22.56 13.64
N ASP A 185 8.13 22.26 14.29
CA ASP A 185 8.27 21.98 15.72
C ASP A 185 7.49 20.75 16.24
N LYS A 186 6.78 20.02 15.38
CA LYS A 186 6.13 18.76 15.75
C LYS A 186 7.17 17.68 15.98
N LYS A 187 6.97 16.86 16.99
CA LYS A 187 7.76 15.67 17.28
C LYS A 187 7.19 14.48 16.49
N VAL A 188 7.98 13.88 15.64
CA VAL A 188 7.57 12.78 14.78
C VAL A 188 8.51 11.60 14.95
N THR A 189 7.98 10.42 15.22
CA THR A 189 8.76 9.18 15.22
C THR A 189 8.56 8.44 13.91
N VAL A 190 9.62 8.09 13.20
CA VAL A 190 9.60 7.27 11.98
C VAL A 190 10.23 5.91 12.27
N GLN A 191 9.41 4.87 12.30
CA GLN A 191 9.82 3.48 12.48
C GLN A 191 10.09 2.81 11.13
N GLY A 192 11.35 2.71 10.75
CA GLY A 192 11.82 2.22 9.47
C GLY A 192 12.28 3.35 8.55
N VAL A 193 13.58 3.35 8.24
CA VAL A 193 14.22 4.29 7.32
C VAL A 193 14.66 3.58 6.03
N GLY A 194 13.77 2.72 5.50
CA GLY A 194 13.85 2.15 4.16
C GLY A 194 13.86 3.24 3.09
N GLN A 195 13.57 2.91 1.81
CA GLN A 195 13.55 3.93 0.76
C GLN A 195 12.49 5.00 1.05
N VAL A 196 11.26 4.60 1.31
CA VAL A 196 10.16 5.55 1.59
C VAL A 196 10.39 6.32 2.89
N GLY A 197 10.78 5.62 3.98
CA GLY A 197 11.01 6.27 5.28
C GLY A 197 12.11 7.32 5.25
N MET A 198 13.19 7.09 4.48
CA MET A 198 14.26 8.06 4.29
C MET A 198 13.75 9.37 3.65
N TYR A 199 13.03 9.28 2.53
CA TYR A 199 12.46 10.46 1.88
C TYR A 199 11.42 11.17 2.76
N LEU A 200 10.66 10.41 3.55
CA LEU A 200 9.73 11.01 4.51
C LEU A 200 10.46 11.81 5.59
N VAL A 201 11.56 11.28 6.15
CA VAL A 201 12.42 12.00 7.12
C VAL A 201 12.95 13.30 6.51
N GLU A 202 13.39 13.27 5.25
CA GLU A 202 13.86 14.48 4.55
C GLU A 202 12.77 15.55 4.44
N HIS A 203 11.53 15.17 4.08
CA HIS A 203 10.39 16.11 4.05
C HIS A 203 10.11 16.72 5.43
N LEU A 204 10.08 15.90 6.47
CA LEU A 204 9.79 16.32 7.83
C LEU A 204 10.85 17.28 8.38
N VAL A 205 12.13 16.94 8.20
CA VAL A 205 13.25 17.79 8.65
C VAL A 205 13.28 19.10 7.87
N LYS A 206 13.03 19.08 6.57
CA LYS A 206 12.95 20.28 5.72
C LYS A 206 11.85 21.25 6.18
N GLU A 207 10.73 20.74 6.69
CA GLU A 207 9.64 21.57 7.24
C GLU A 207 9.93 22.04 8.67
N GLY A 208 10.95 21.51 9.32
CA GLY A 208 11.37 21.88 10.68
C GLY A 208 10.73 21.04 11.79
N ALA A 209 10.31 19.82 11.50
CA ALA A 209 9.88 18.86 12.51
C ALA A 209 11.09 18.32 13.30
N LYS A 210 10.84 17.88 14.54
CA LYS A 210 11.81 17.14 15.37
C LYS A 210 11.58 15.64 15.12
N VAL A 211 12.53 15.01 14.43
CA VAL A 211 12.36 13.66 13.94
C VAL A 211 13.20 12.65 14.74
N TYR A 212 12.55 11.61 15.24
CA TYR A 212 13.13 10.46 15.89
C TYR A 212 13.04 9.25 14.95
N ILE A 213 14.11 8.50 14.77
CA ILE A 213 14.18 7.40 13.80
C ILE A 213 14.66 6.10 14.44
N THR A 214 14.14 4.98 13.96
CA THR A 214 14.62 3.64 14.30
C THR A 214 14.55 2.70 13.09
N ASP A 215 15.47 1.75 13.02
CA ASP A 215 15.52 0.71 11.97
C ASP A 215 16.36 -0.48 12.46
N ILE A 216 16.09 -1.67 11.93
CA ILE A 216 16.91 -2.86 12.17
C ILE A 216 18.28 -2.79 11.48
N ASN A 217 18.39 -2.00 10.42
CA ASN A 217 19.63 -1.78 9.67
C ASN A 217 20.40 -0.59 10.25
N GLU A 218 21.30 -0.88 11.20
CA GLU A 218 22.10 0.14 11.88
C GLU A 218 22.93 1.01 10.93
N ALA A 219 23.46 0.44 9.84
CA ALA A 219 24.29 1.19 8.91
C ALA A 219 23.47 2.27 8.19
N LYS A 220 22.28 1.91 7.72
CA LYS A 220 21.32 2.82 7.08
C LYS A 220 20.80 3.87 8.07
N LEU A 221 20.47 3.43 9.30
CA LEU A 221 20.02 4.30 10.38
C LEU A 221 21.04 5.40 10.67
N LYS A 222 22.34 5.05 10.83
CA LYS A 222 23.43 6.00 11.02
C LYS A 222 23.61 6.95 9.82
N GLN A 223 23.45 6.45 8.60
CA GLN A 223 23.52 7.25 7.39
C GLN A 223 22.42 8.32 7.36
N VAL A 224 21.16 7.93 7.60
CA VAL A 224 20.01 8.85 7.60
C VAL A 224 20.12 9.86 8.74
N ALA A 225 20.48 9.44 9.95
CA ALA A 225 20.71 10.35 11.07
C ALA A 225 21.77 11.40 10.74
N LYS A 226 22.89 10.99 10.12
CA LYS A 226 23.98 11.90 9.73
C LYS A 226 23.55 12.91 8.66
N SER A 227 22.78 12.50 7.66
CA SER A 227 22.36 13.37 6.55
C SER A 227 21.24 14.33 6.92
N THR A 228 20.36 13.95 7.85
CA THR A 228 19.14 14.72 8.18
C THR A 228 19.18 15.41 9.54
N GLY A 229 20.05 14.97 10.44
CA GLY A 229 20.05 15.41 11.84
C GLY A 229 18.97 14.79 12.72
N ALA A 230 18.24 13.77 12.22
CA ALA A 230 17.24 13.04 12.99
C ALA A 230 17.90 12.27 14.14
N GLU A 231 17.19 12.18 15.28
CA GLU A 231 17.66 11.51 16.49
C GLU A 231 17.37 10.01 16.43
N VAL A 232 18.37 9.20 16.75
CA VAL A 232 18.22 7.74 16.78
C VAL A 232 17.66 7.29 18.12
N VAL A 233 16.62 6.44 18.09
CA VAL A 233 15.98 5.87 19.27
C VAL A 233 15.90 4.34 19.20
N GLY A 234 15.69 3.70 20.35
CA GLY A 234 15.56 2.24 20.44
C GLY A 234 14.31 1.71 19.71
N MET A 235 14.40 0.47 19.20
CA MET A 235 13.31 -0.14 18.43
C MET A 235 12.02 -0.33 19.21
N ASP A 236 12.08 -0.56 20.51
CA ASP A 236 10.91 -0.70 21.37
C ASP A 236 10.54 0.62 22.07
N GLU A 237 11.52 1.48 22.30
CA GLU A 237 11.35 2.81 22.89
C GLU A 237 10.41 3.70 22.04
N VAL A 238 10.39 3.49 20.73
CA VAL A 238 9.59 4.24 19.77
C VAL A 238 8.11 4.35 20.12
N TYR A 239 7.55 3.38 20.86
CA TYR A 239 6.15 3.37 21.28
C TYR A 239 5.87 4.21 22.53
N ASP A 240 6.88 4.49 23.36
CA ASP A 240 6.72 5.19 24.63
C ASP A 240 7.10 6.66 24.60
N LEU A 241 7.63 7.12 23.44
CA LEU A 241 8.06 8.51 23.27
C LEU A 241 6.87 9.49 23.35
N ASP A 242 7.14 10.63 23.98
CA ASP A 242 6.22 11.76 23.98
C ASP A 242 6.34 12.52 22.66
N VAL A 243 5.62 12.05 21.64
CA VAL A 243 5.63 12.61 20.29
C VAL A 243 4.21 12.97 19.82
N ASP A 244 4.12 13.87 18.85
CA ASP A 244 2.86 14.28 18.23
C ASP A 244 2.34 13.23 17.23
N ILE A 245 3.28 12.61 16.47
CA ILE A 245 2.97 11.70 15.37
C ILE A 245 3.86 10.45 15.48
N TYR A 246 3.23 9.28 15.39
CA TYR A 246 3.89 8.00 15.19
C TYR A 246 3.75 7.56 13.73
N SER A 247 4.87 7.28 13.05
CA SER A 247 4.91 6.94 11.63
C SER A 247 5.53 5.55 11.41
N PRO A 248 4.70 4.48 11.35
CA PRO A 248 5.17 3.14 10.99
C PRO A 248 5.50 3.08 9.48
N CYS A 249 6.78 2.89 9.15
CA CYS A 249 7.29 2.84 7.77
C CYS A 249 8.04 1.54 7.44
N ALA A 250 8.04 0.55 8.34
CA ALA A 250 8.74 -0.74 8.17
C ALA A 250 7.76 -1.89 7.95
N LEU A 251 7.22 -2.44 9.02
CA LEU A 251 6.37 -3.63 9.01
C LEU A 251 4.91 -3.28 9.28
N GLY A 252 4.01 -4.13 8.77
CA GLY A 252 2.61 -4.10 9.14
C GLY A 252 2.36 -4.63 10.56
N ALA A 253 1.10 -4.54 11.01
CA ALA A 253 0.62 -5.02 12.30
C ALA A 253 1.32 -4.42 13.54
N THR A 254 2.00 -3.28 13.39
CA THR A 254 2.64 -2.57 14.50
C THR A 254 1.64 -1.79 15.36
N VAL A 255 0.44 -1.55 14.85
CA VAL A 255 -0.68 -0.94 15.59
C VAL A 255 -1.60 -2.05 16.05
N ASN A 256 -1.50 -2.41 17.35
CA ASN A 256 -2.14 -3.60 17.92
C ASN A 256 -2.44 -3.41 19.42
N ASP A 257 -2.97 -4.46 20.07
CA ASP A 257 -3.35 -4.43 21.49
C ASP A 257 -2.21 -4.08 22.45
N ASP A 258 -0.97 -4.43 22.08
CA ASP A 258 0.19 -4.21 22.94
C ASP A 258 0.79 -2.82 22.76
N THR A 259 0.72 -2.27 21.55
CA THR A 259 1.37 -0.99 21.20
C THR A 259 0.46 0.21 21.37
N ILE A 260 -0.83 0.12 21.02
CA ILE A 260 -1.78 1.25 21.15
C ILE A 260 -1.80 1.85 22.55
N PRO A 261 -1.84 1.07 23.65
CA PRO A 261 -1.87 1.62 25.00
C PRO A 261 -0.59 2.36 25.41
N ARG A 262 0.53 2.10 24.72
CA ARG A 262 1.84 2.73 24.98
C ARG A 262 1.98 4.07 24.24
N LEU A 263 1.29 4.24 23.09
CA LEU A 263 1.43 5.40 22.25
C LEU A 263 0.92 6.67 22.95
N LYS A 264 1.75 7.69 22.98
CA LYS A 264 1.38 9.06 23.40
C LYS A 264 1.06 9.96 22.21
N ALA A 265 1.36 9.51 21.02
CA ALA A 265 1.07 10.21 19.77
C ALA A 265 -0.42 10.43 19.58
N LYS A 266 -0.81 11.60 19.08
CA LYS A 266 -2.19 11.91 18.71
C LYS A 266 -2.53 11.52 17.28
N ILE A 267 -1.52 11.23 16.48
CA ILE A 267 -1.65 10.88 15.05
C ILE A 267 -0.82 9.65 14.77
N ILE A 268 -1.40 8.72 14.02
CA ILE A 268 -0.66 7.64 13.35
C ILE A 268 -0.77 7.87 11.84
N ALA A 269 0.37 8.07 11.18
CA ALA A 269 0.47 8.27 9.73
C ALA A 269 1.82 7.76 9.22
N GLY A 270 1.85 6.65 8.51
CA GLY A 270 3.09 6.01 8.06
C GLY A 270 2.94 5.30 6.72
N ALA A 271 4.08 4.88 6.15
CA ALA A 271 4.16 4.27 4.83
C ALA A 271 3.89 2.76 4.81
N ALA A 272 3.99 2.07 5.95
CA ALA A 272 3.79 0.63 6.00
C ALA A 272 2.38 0.23 5.57
N ASN A 273 2.25 -0.88 4.86
CA ASN A 273 0.95 -1.47 4.54
C ASN A 273 0.43 -2.27 5.74
N ASN A 274 -0.90 -2.38 5.88
CA ASN A 274 -1.55 -3.18 6.92
C ASN A 274 -1.04 -2.85 8.33
N GLN A 275 -0.99 -1.56 8.67
CA GLN A 275 -0.47 -1.08 9.96
C GLN A 275 -1.30 -1.60 11.13
N LEU A 276 -2.63 -1.64 10.97
CA LEU A 276 -3.55 -2.23 11.93
C LEU A 276 -3.49 -3.76 11.86
N LYS A 277 -3.18 -4.44 12.96
CA LYS A 277 -3.18 -5.92 13.02
C LYS A 277 -4.56 -6.50 12.77
N ASP A 278 -5.60 -5.83 13.21
CA ASP A 278 -7.00 -6.06 12.92
C ASP A 278 -7.63 -4.71 12.56
N GLU A 279 -8.07 -4.56 11.31
CA GLU A 279 -8.54 -3.28 10.78
C GLU A 279 -9.75 -2.74 11.56
N LYS A 280 -10.69 -3.60 11.89
CA LYS A 280 -11.92 -3.20 12.59
C LYS A 280 -11.63 -2.92 14.06
N ARG A 281 -11.09 -3.91 14.76
CA ARG A 281 -10.84 -3.83 16.21
C ARG A 281 -9.92 -2.66 16.56
N HIS A 282 -8.75 -2.59 15.92
CA HIS A 282 -7.76 -1.55 16.24
C HIS A 282 -8.18 -0.19 15.70
N GLY A 283 -8.93 -0.13 14.60
CA GLY A 283 -9.53 1.12 14.13
C GLY A 283 -10.44 1.76 15.17
N TYR A 284 -11.30 0.97 15.84
CA TYR A 284 -12.15 1.48 16.93
C TYR A 284 -11.36 1.72 18.22
N MET A 285 -10.38 0.85 18.54
CA MET A 285 -9.52 1.05 19.69
C MET A 285 -8.78 2.40 19.62
N LEU A 286 -8.34 2.82 18.42
CA LEU A 286 -7.72 4.14 18.24
C LEU A 286 -8.69 5.31 18.53
N LEU A 287 -9.99 5.14 18.21
CA LEU A 287 -11.00 6.13 18.61
C LEU A 287 -11.11 6.26 20.14
N ASP A 288 -11.13 5.12 20.84
CA ASP A 288 -11.21 5.11 22.31
C ASP A 288 -9.99 5.78 22.95
N TYR A 289 -8.83 5.67 22.32
CA TYR A 289 -7.59 6.35 22.74
C TYR A 289 -7.44 7.77 22.22
N SER A 290 -8.44 8.29 21.46
CA SER A 290 -8.39 9.62 20.85
C SER A 290 -7.18 9.82 19.93
N ILE A 291 -6.76 8.78 19.23
CA ILE A 291 -5.66 8.79 18.26
C ILE A 291 -6.25 8.84 16.84
N THR A 292 -5.90 9.86 16.07
CA THR A 292 -6.32 9.99 14.67
C THR A 292 -5.42 9.11 13.80
N TYR A 293 -6.01 8.16 13.09
CA TYR A 293 -5.33 7.29 12.14
C TYR A 293 -5.54 7.78 10.71
N ALA A 294 -4.46 8.06 9.98
CA ALA A 294 -4.52 8.27 8.55
C ALA A 294 -4.45 6.91 7.85
N PRO A 295 -5.51 6.44 7.16
CA PRO A 295 -5.55 5.11 6.57
C PRO A 295 -4.38 4.86 5.63
N ASP A 296 -3.60 3.83 5.93
CA ASP A 296 -2.33 3.53 5.27
C ASP A 296 -2.46 3.34 3.76
N PHE A 297 -3.50 2.62 3.32
CA PHE A 297 -3.75 2.34 1.90
C PHE A 297 -4.10 3.59 1.07
N LEU A 298 -4.46 4.72 1.71
CA LEU A 298 -4.57 6.00 1.05
C LEU A 298 -3.23 6.75 1.06
N ILE A 299 -2.67 6.98 2.26
CA ILE A 299 -1.53 7.90 2.36
C ILE A 299 -0.26 7.35 1.71
N ASN A 300 -0.10 6.02 1.62
CA ASN A 300 1.00 5.39 0.90
C ASN A 300 0.69 5.10 -0.59
N ALA A 301 -0.40 5.66 -1.13
CA ALA A 301 -0.80 5.41 -2.52
C ALA A 301 0.02 6.16 -3.57
N GLY A 302 0.95 7.04 -3.17
CA GLY A 302 1.81 7.76 -4.11
C GLY A 302 2.52 6.86 -5.11
N GLY A 303 2.97 5.69 -4.69
CA GLY A 303 3.56 4.69 -5.60
C GLY A 303 2.57 4.17 -6.65
N LEU A 304 1.32 3.90 -6.26
CA LEU A 304 0.28 3.49 -7.19
C LEU A 304 -0.11 4.62 -8.16
N ILE A 305 -0.14 5.87 -7.70
CA ILE A 305 -0.36 7.05 -8.54
C ILE A 305 0.76 7.16 -9.57
N ASN A 306 2.02 6.97 -9.16
CA ASN A 306 3.20 7.03 -10.03
C ASN A 306 3.14 6.00 -11.16
N VAL A 307 2.95 4.72 -10.83
CA VAL A 307 2.89 3.65 -11.84
C VAL A 307 1.58 3.68 -12.64
N GLY A 308 0.50 4.22 -12.09
CA GLY A 308 -0.74 4.46 -12.82
C GLY A 308 -0.55 5.51 -13.91
N ALA A 309 0.16 6.60 -13.65
CA ALA A 309 0.51 7.61 -14.64
C ALA A 309 1.40 7.04 -15.76
N GLU A 310 2.35 6.16 -15.42
CA GLU A 310 3.17 5.41 -16.38
C GLU A 310 2.28 4.59 -17.32
N TYR A 311 1.39 3.77 -16.77
CA TYR A 311 0.49 2.94 -17.56
C TYR A 311 -0.35 3.73 -18.56
N TYR A 312 -0.82 4.92 -18.17
CA TYR A 312 -1.60 5.79 -19.06
C TYR A 312 -0.74 6.65 -20.01
N GLY A 313 0.58 6.52 -19.96
CA GLY A 313 1.49 7.33 -20.79
C GLY A 313 1.48 8.83 -20.46
N THR A 314 1.06 9.18 -19.25
CA THR A 314 0.95 10.56 -18.78
C THR A 314 1.96 10.92 -17.69
N TYR A 315 2.90 10.01 -17.47
CA TYR A 315 3.89 10.16 -16.40
C TYR A 315 4.82 11.35 -16.65
N THR A 316 4.88 12.21 -15.65
CA THR A 316 6.02 13.09 -15.33
C THR A 316 6.13 13.11 -13.82
N GLN A 317 7.32 13.32 -13.29
CA GLN A 317 7.50 13.43 -11.83
C GLN A 317 6.60 14.53 -11.24
N GLU A 318 6.51 15.67 -11.93
CA GLU A 318 5.68 16.82 -11.52
C GLU A 318 4.18 16.43 -11.48
N SER A 319 3.68 15.76 -12.54
CA SER A 319 2.27 15.34 -12.60
C SER A 319 1.92 14.34 -11.51
N SER A 320 2.82 13.40 -11.23
CA SER A 320 2.64 12.40 -10.16
C SER A 320 2.62 13.05 -8.77
N LEU A 321 3.51 13.98 -8.49
CA LEU A 321 3.51 14.75 -7.24
C LEU A 321 2.23 15.59 -7.11
N LYS A 322 1.83 16.28 -8.17
CA LYS A 322 0.60 17.09 -8.17
C LYS A 322 -0.64 16.26 -7.91
N GLN A 323 -0.76 15.09 -8.52
CA GLN A 323 -1.87 14.18 -8.27
C GLN A 323 -1.84 13.63 -6.83
N THR A 324 -0.65 13.38 -6.29
CA THR A 324 -0.44 12.90 -4.92
C THR A 324 -0.88 13.92 -3.86
N GLU A 325 -0.83 15.22 -4.15
CA GLU A 325 -1.38 16.27 -3.27
C GLU A 325 -2.87 16.05 -2.94
N GLY A 326 -3.64 15.44 -3.84
CA GLY A 326 -5.05 15.08 -3.61
C GLY A 326 -5.29 14.13 -2.43
N ILE A 327 -4.23 13.47 -1.93
CA ILE A 327 -4.29 12.66 -0.71
C ILE A 327 -4.70 13.52 0.50
N TYR A 328 -4.25 14.78 0.56
CA TYR A 328 -4.63 15.71 1.62
C TYR A 328 -6.15 15.90 1.69
N ASP A 329 -6.77 16.25 0.56
CA ASP A 329 -8.21 16.48 0.50
C ASP A 329 -9.01 15.22 0.78
N THR A 330 -8.51 14.07 0.32
CA THR A 330 -9.15 12.77 0.57
C THR A 330 -9.06 12.38 2.04
N CYS A 331 -7.93 12.61 2.72
CA CYS A 331 -7.81 12.44 4.17
C CYS A 331 -8.82 13.32 4.93
N THR A 332 -8.94 14.58 4.55
CA THR A 332 -9.91 15.51 5.16
C THR A 332 -11.35 14.97 5.04
N ARG A 333 -11.75 14.51 3.85
CA ARG A 333 -13.06 13.87 3.63
C ARG A 333 -13.29 12.64 4.50
N ILE A 334 -12.24 11.82 4.69
CA ILE A 334 -12.30 10.64 5.56
C ILE A 334 -12.55 11.06 7.01
N PHE A 335 -11.82 12.06 7.50
CA PHE A 335 -11.96 12.53 8.87
C PHE A 335 -13.37 13.12 9.10
N ASP A 336 -13.87 13.93 8.17
CA ASP A 336 -15.22 14.49 8.23
C ASP A 336 -16.29 13.40 8.28
N LEU A 337 -16.17 12.37 7.41
CA LEU A 337 -17.11 11.26 7.40
C LEU A 337 -17.03 10.42 8.68
N ALA A 338 -15.82 10.14 9.17
CA ALA A 338 -15.60 9.38 10.40
C ALA A 338 -16.26 10.07 11.61
N ILE A 339 -16.14 11.39 11.71
CA ILE A 339 -16.76 12.20 12.76
C ILE A 339 -18.29 12.21 12.60
N ALA A 340 -18.80 12.46 11.40
CA ALA A 340 -20.24 12.57 11.14
C ALA A 340 -20.98 11.27 11.44
N GLU A 341 -20.38 10.11 11.10
CA GLU A 341 -20.99 8.80 11.28
C GLU A 341 -20.54 8.08 12.56
N LYS A 342 -19.58 8.65 13.30
CA LYS A 342 -18.99 8.04 14.51
C LYS A 342 -18.39 6.65 14.26
N ILE A 343 -17.67 6.51 13.16
CA ILE A 343 -16.96 5.31 12.76
C ILE A 343 -15.45 5.55 12.75
N SER A 344 -14.66 4.47 12.65
CA SER A 344 -13.20 4.60 12.50
C SER A 344 -12.83 5.23 11.16
N THR A 345 -11.68 5.90 11.10
CA THR A 345 -11.15 6.46 9.84
C THR A 345 -10.88 5.37 8.79
N GLN A 346 -10.51 4.18 9.23
CA GLN A 346 -10.33 3.00 8.36
C GLN A 346 -11.65 2.61 7.70
N GLU A 347 -12.73 2.51 8.46
CA GLU A 347 -14.06 2.20 7.95
C GLU A 347 -14.60 3.31 7.02
N ALA A 348 -14.40 4.57 7.38
CA ALA A 348 -14.76 5.70 6.55
C ALA A 348 -14.04 5.69 5.19
N ALA A 349 -12.75 5.34 5.18
CA ALA A 349 -11.97 5.23 3.96
C ALA A 349 -12.48 4.10 3.05
N ILE A 350 -12.78 2.93 3.60
CA ILE A 350 -13.37 1.81 2.85
C ILE A 350 -14.71 2.23 2.25
N LYS A 351 -15.57 2.88 3.04
CA LYS A 351 -16.89 3.35 2.58
C LYS A 351 -16.80 4.33 1.42
N ILE A 352 -15.87 5.29 1.47
CA ILE A 352 -15.64 6.24 0.36
C ILE A 352 -15.18 5.49 -0.91
N ALA A 353 -14.28 4.52 -0.77
CA ALA A 353 -13.82 3.72 -1.89
C ALA A 353 -14.97 2.90 -2.52
N GLU A 354 -15.79 2.23 -1.70
CA GLU A 354 -16.95 1.45 -2.14
C GLU A 354 -17.99 2.33 -2.83
N GLN A 355 -18.32 3.49 -2.27
CA GLN A 355 -19.25 4.44 -2.89
C GLN A 355 -18.78 4.87 -4.30
N ARG A 356 -17.48 5.09 -4.49
CA ARG A 356 -16.93 5.41 -5.82
C ARG A 356 -17.08 4.24 -6.78
N ILE A 357 -16.72 3.01 -6.35
CA ILE A 357 -16.85 1.80 -7.18
C ILE A 357 -18.31 1.59 -7.60
N GLU A 358 -19.25 1.65 -6.66
CA GLU A 358 -20.68 1.49 -6.94
C GLU A 358 -21.21 2.56 -7.89
N SER A 359 -20.82 3.82 -7.70
CA SER A 359 -21.28 4.93 -8.53
C SER A 359 -20.84 4.77 -9.98
N ILE A 360 -19.58 4.40 -10.22
CA ILE A 360 -19.04 4.16 -11.56
C ILE A 360 -19.60 2.86 -12.17
N GLY A 361 -19.83 1.83 -11.33
CA GLY A 361 -20.47 0.59 -11.77
C GLY A 361 -21.84 0.82 -12.40
N LYS A 362 -22.63 1.75 -11.85
CA LYS A 362 -23.95 2.12 -12.40
C LYS A 362 -23.83 2.77 -13.79
N VAL A 363 -22.79 3.55 -14.07
CA VAL A 363 -22.57 4.16 -15.38
C VAL A 363 -22.36 3.11 -16.47
N LYS A 364 -21.70 2.00 -16.14
CA LYS A 364 -21.43 0.91 -17.10
C LYS A 364 -22.63 -0.02 -17.36
N LEU A 365 -23.65 0.02 -16.51
CA LEU A 365 -24.86 -0.80 -16.64
C LEU A 365 -25.96 -0.14 -17.47
N SER A 366 -25.79 1.09 -17.93
CA SER A 366 -26.81 1.87 -18.64
C SER A 366 -26.73 1.77 -20.18
N TYR A 367 -26.23 0.65 -20.74
CA TYR A 367 -26.26 0.32 -22.17
C TYR A 367 -27.12 -0.90 -22.42
#